data_7a149a926fd5e36549ee3a0da080e6f8
#
_entry.id   7a149a926fd5e36549ee3a0da080e6f8
#
_cell.length_a   1.000
_cell.length_b   1.000
_cell.length_c   1.000
_cell.angle_alpha   90.00
_cell.angle_beta   90.00
_cell.angle_gamma   90.00
#
_symmetry.space_group_name_H-M   'P 1'
#
loop_
_entity.id
_entity.type
_entity.pdbx_description
1 polymer ?
#
loop_
_entity_poly.entity_id
_entity_poly.type
_entity_poly.pdbx_seq_one_letter_code
_entity_poly.pdbx_strand_id
1 'polypeptide(L)'
;MKVGILSGGGDAPGINAVIRAVVRKGIQHYGDEIIGIKDGWRGLLENDFMPINLNSVSGILPRGGSILGTSRTNPFKRERGPETIMANIEKAGIEAVIAIGGDDTLSVAYKMGEFGLKCVGVPKTIDNDLSGTDYTFGFNTAVSIATEALDRLHTTAETHRRVMILEVMGRYTGWIALEAGLAGGADVILIPEKPFDIDEVCEYIRQRHERGRNFSIVVVAEGAKPKDGKEIVYSESIDEFGHIRLGGVGYYLGKEIEKRLGIETRVVVLGHLQRGGSPTAFDRILATRFGIAAIDLVHKGRFGHMVAIKGNHIVSVPLKDVVGKRKTVDLELYEIAKVFFG
;
A
#
# COMPACT_ATOMS: atom_id res chain seq x y z
N MET A 1 17.55 -12.50 -22.38
CA MET A 1 17.71 -12.95 -20.97
C MET A 1 16.47 -13.72 -20.52
N LYS A 2 16.63 -14.57 -19.51
CA LYS A 2 15.51 -15.18 -18.81
C LYS A 2 15.25 -14.41 -17.52
N VAL A 3 14.14 -13.67 -17.45
CA VAL A 3 13.84 -12.75 -16.36
C VAL A 3 12.63 -13.25 -15.56
N GLY A 4 12.82 -13.45 -14.25
CA GLY A 4 11.75 -13.79 -13.31
C GLY A 4 11.01 -12.54 -12.86
N ILE A 5 9.68 -12.65 -12.65
CA ILE A 5 8.87 -11.58 -12.05
C ILE A 5 7.99 -12.16 -10.94
N LEU A 6 8.00 -11.53 -9.77
CA LEU A 6 7.19 -11.91 -8.63
C LEU A 6 6.43 -10.72 -8.04
N SER A 7 5.31 -11.01 -7.36
CA SER A 7 4.64 -10.05 -6.49
C SER A 7 4.52 -10.61 -5.07
N GLY A 8 4.92 -9.82 -4.06
CA GLY A 8 4.90 -10.24 -2.65
C GLY A 8 4.20 -9.23 -1.74
N GLY A 9 3.83 -9.72 -0.55
CA GLY A 9 3.11 -8.94 0.46
C GLY A 9 1.61 -8.82 0.18
N GLY A 10 0.94 -7.82 0.74
CA GLY A 10 -0.46 -7.54 0.45
C GLY A 10 -0.65 -7.10 -1.00
N ASP A 11 -1.77 -7.46 -1.60
CA ASP A 11 -2.10 -7.02 -2.96
C ASP A 11 -2.43 -5.52 -3.02
N ALA A 12 -2.36 -4.97 -4.22
CA ALA A 12 -2.73 -3.59 -4.51
C ALA A 12 -3.19 -3.49 -5.98
N PRO A 13 -4.12 -2.58 -6.29
CA PRO A 13 -4.49 -2.32 -7.67
C PRO A 13 -3.30 -1.78 -8.48
N GLY A 14 -3.01 -2.40 -9.64
CA GLY A 14 -1.90 -1.99 -10.52
C GLY A 14 -0.78 -3.02 -10.68
N ILE A 15 -0.73 -4.11 -9.88
CA ILE A 15 0.29 -5.16 -10.03
C ILE A 15 0.27 -5.72 -11.45
N ASN A 16 -0.91 -6.02 -11.99
CA ASN A 16 -1.05 -6.56 -13.33
C ASN A 16 -0.59 -5.57 -14.42
N ALA A 17 -0.69 -4.27 -14.19
CA ALA A 17 -0.15 -3.26 -15.10
C ALA A 17 1.38 -3.28 -15.15
N VAL A 18 2.06 -3.50 -14.00
CA VAL A 18 3.51 -3.70 -13.95
C VAL A 18 3.89 -4.96 -14.71
N ILE A 19 3.25 -6.11 -14.39
CA ILE A 19 3.52 -7.39 -15.04
C ILE A 19 3.38 -7.26 -16.56
N ARG A 20 2.28 -6.66 -17.02
CA ARG A 20 2.03 -6.43 -18.44
C ARG A 20 3.13 -5.58 -19.09
N ALA A 21 3.59 -4.53 -18.43
CA ALA A 21 4.62 -3.63 -18.96
C ALA A 21 5.99 -4.33 -19.08
N VAL A 22 6.39 -5.07 -18.04
CA VAL A 22 7.61 -5.88 -18.04
C VAL A 22 7.59 -6.91 -19.16
N VAL A 23 6.49 -7.68 -19.27
CA VAL A 23 6.37 -8.75 -20.26
C VAL A 23 6.38 -8.19 -21.69
N ARG A 24 5.60 -7.14 -21.94
CA ARG A 24 5.55 -6.57 -23.29
C ARG A 24 6.89 -5.99 -23.72
N LYS A 25 7.51 -5.20 -22.87
CA LYS A 25 8.81 -4.59 -23.23
C LYS A 25 9.93 -5.64 -23.26
N GLY A 26 9.98 -6.55 -22.28
CA GLY A 26 10.97 -7.61 -22.23
C GLY A 26 10.93 -8.47 -23.50
N ILE A 27 9.78 -8.99 -23.90
CA ILE A 27 9.63 -9.83 -25.09
C ILE A 27 9.83 -9.02 -26.38
N GLN A 28 9.09 -7.91 -26.56
CA GLN A 28 9.04 -7.21 -27.85
C GLN A 28 10.27 -6.36 -28.14
N HIS A 29 10.93 -5.83 -27.11
CA HIS A 29 12.06 -4.93 -27.29
C HIS A 29 13.42 -5.60 -27.03
N TYR A 30 13.47 -6.47 -26.02
CA TYR A 30 14.72 -7.12 -25.61
C TYR A 30 14.83 -8.59 -26.01
N GLY A 31 13.76 -9.22 -26.48
CA GLY A 31 13.75 -10.65 -26.82
C GLY A 31 13.88 -11.56 -25.61
N ASP A 32 13.41 -11.12 -24.45
CA ASP A 32 13.52 -11.87 -23.19
C ASP A 32 12.51 -13.03 -23.12
N GLU A 33 12.88 -14.07 -22.39
CA GLU A 33 11.97 -15.07 -21.84
C GLU A 33 11.52 -14.60 -20.44
N ILE A 34 10.22 -14.43 -20.23
CA ILE A 34 9.68 -13.97 -18.95
C ILE A 34 9.04 -15.13 -18.19
N ILE A 35 9.48 -15.30 -16.94
CA ILE A 35 9.01 -16.33 -16.02
C ILE A 35 8.25 -15.68 -14.89
N GLY A 36 6.96 -15.99 -14.76
CA GLY A 36 6.15 -15.65 -13.59
C GLY A 36 6.49 -16.59 -12.43
N ILE A 37 6.80 -16.00 -11.30
CA ILE A 37 7.04 -16.71 -10.05
C ILE A 37 5.77 -16.56 -9.22
N LYS A 38 5.08 -17.65 -8.94
CA LYS A 38 3.81 -17.63 -8.23
C LYS A 38 3.99 -17.36 -6.75
N ASP A 39 3.03 -16.64 -6.16
CA ASP A 39 2.96 -16.38 -4.73
C ASP A 39 4.26 -15.78 -4.13
N GLY A 40 4.92 -14.93 -4.89
CA GLY A 40 6.07 -14.16 -4.41
C GLY A 40 7.28 -15.02 -4.04
N TRP A 41 7.89 -14.74 -2.89
CA TRP A 41 9.08 -15.47 -2.43
C TRP A 41 8.81 -16.96 -2.18
N ARG A 42 7.54 -17.35 -1.91
CA ARG A 42 7.15 -18.76 -1.77
C ARG A 42 7.41 -19.54 -3.05
N GLY A 43 7.03 -19.00 -4.19
CA GLY A 43 7.23 -19.66 -5.47
C GLY A 43 8.69 -19.90 -5.82
N LEU A 44 9.62 -19.01 -5.39
CA LEU A 44 11.06 -19.26 -5.52
C LEU A 44 11.55 -20.39 -4.61
N LEU A 45 10.99 -20.53 -3.40
CA LEU A 45 11.31 -21.64 -2.50
C LEU A 45 10.79 -22.98 -3.01
N GLU A 46 9.56 -22.98 -3.56
CA GLU A 46 8.85 -24.18 -3.98
C GLU A 46 9.07 -24.54 -5.45
N ASN A 47 9.84 -23.73 -6.19
CA ASN A 47 10.08 -23.87 -7.63
C ASN A 47 8.77 -23.84 -8.45
N ASP A 48 7.80 -22.97 -8.04
CA ASP A 48 6.51 -22.79 -8.70
C ASP A 48 6.58 -21.64 -9.72
N PHE A 49 6.93 -22.00 -10.95
CA PHE A 49 7.15 -21.09 -12.05
C PHE A 49 6.14 -21.33 -13.19
N MET A 50 5.83 -20.25 -13.91
CA MET A 50 5.03 -20.32 -15.12
C MET A 50 5.62 -19.43 -16.23
N PRO A 51 5.77 -19.92 -17.47
CA PRO A 51 6.12 -19.07 -18.59
C PRO A 51 5.03 -18.02 -18.83
N ILE A 52 5.42 -16.78 -19.07
CA ILE A 52 4.50 -15.69 -19.41
C ILE A 52 4.81 -15.18 -20.81
N ASN A 53 3.79 -15.09 -21.63
CA ASN A 53 3.87 -14.57 -22.98
C ASN A 53 2.92 -13.38 -23.19
N LEU A 54 2.91 -12.82 -24.41
CA LEU A 54 2.07 -11.66 -24.73
C LEU A 54 0.57 -11.92 -24.55
N ASN A 55 0.12 -13.16 -24.80
CA ASN A 55 -1.28 -13.54 -24.61
C ASN A 55 -1.64 -13.61 -23.11
N SER A 56 -0.72 -14.08 -22.27
CA SER A 56 -0.92 -14.15 -20.82
C SER A 56 -1.22 -12.79 -20.18
N VAL A 57 -0.75 -11.71 -20.81
CA VAL A 57 -0.92 -10.33 -20.31
C VAL A 57 -1.93 -9.51 -21.11
N SER A 58 -2.67 -10.16 -22.01
CA SER A 58 -3.76 -9.51 -22.74
C SER A 58 -4.94 -9.25 -21.82
N GLY A 59 -5.49 -8.02 -21.83
CA GLY A 59 -6.68 -7.66 -21.05
C GLY A 59 -6.47 -7.50 -19.53
N ILE A 60 -5.25 -7.68 -18.98
CA ILE A 60 -5.03 -7.62 -17.53
C ILE A 60 -4.81 -6.21 -16.99
N LEU A 61 -4.63 -5.20 -17.85
CA LEU A 61 -4.35 -3.82 -17.42
C LEU A 61 -5.37 -3.27 -16.40
N PRO A 62 -6.70 -3.43 -16.59
CA PRO A 62 -7.69 -2.95 -15.64
C PRO A 62 -7.98 -3.91 -14.49
N ARG A 63 -7.37 -5.09 -14.46
CA ARG A 63 -7.64 -6.09 -13.42
C ARG A 63 -6.87 -5.79 -12.15
N GLY A 64 -7.58 -5.74 -11.02
CA GLY A 64 -6.97 -5.72 -9.70
C GLY A 64 -6.35 -7.06 -9.31
N GLY A 65 -5.71 -7.11 -8.16
CA GLY A 65 -4.97 -8.28 -7.70
C GLY A 65 -3.74 -8.60 -8.56
N SER A 66 -3.28 -9.84 -8.53
CA SER A 66 -2.13 -10.32 -9.29
C SER A 66 -2.44 -11.64 -9.99
N ILE A 67 -2.11 -11.74 -11.29
CA ILE A 67 -2.20 -13.03 -12.01
C ILE A 67 -1.17 -14.06 -11.52
N LEU A 68 -0.18 -13.62 -10.74
CA LEU A 68 0.85 -14.47 -10.14
C LEU A 68 0.52 -14.90 -8.71
N GLY A 69 -0.57 -14.38 -8.13
CA GLY A 69 -0.79 -14.49 -6.69
C GLY A 69 0.22 -13.68 -5.88
N THR A 70 0.16 -13.80 -4.56
CA THR A 70 1.06 -13.13 -3.63
C THR A 70 1.11 -13.88 -2.29
N SER A 71 2.20 -13.78 -1.56
CA SER A 71 2.31 -14.33 -0.20
C SER A 71 3.14 -13.41 0.71
N ARG A 72 3.01 -13.64 2.02
CA ARG A 72 3.84 -13.00 3.06
C ARG A 72 4.94 -13.94 3.55
N THR A 73 5.53 -14.72 2.66
CA THR A 73 6.61 -15.65 2.97
C THR A 73 7.94 -14.92 3.12
N ASN A 74 8.61 -15.15 4.25
CA ASN A 74 9.96 -14.66 4.51
C ASN A 74 10.98 -15.80 4.38
N PRO A 75 11.80 -15.85 3.31
CA PRO A 75 12.78 -16.92 3.10
C PRO A 75 13.80 -17.02 4.23
N PHE A 76 14.13 -15.91 4.89
CA PHE A 76 15.11 -15.88 5.98
C PHE A 76 14.58 -16.50 7.29
N LYS A 77 13.30 -16.85 7.34
CA LYS A 77 12.68 -17.64 8.43
C LYS A 77 12.53 -19.12 8.09
N ARG A 78 13.07 -19.56 6.97
CA ARG A 78 13.09 -20.96 6.53
C ARG A 78 14.50 -21.50 6.61
N GLU A 79 14.67 -22.74 7.03
CA GLU A 79 15.95 -23.41 7.04
C GLU A 79 16.53 -23.45 5.60
N ARG A 80 17.74 -22.93 5.42
CA ARG A 80 18.41 -22.80 4.13
C ARG A 80 17.57 -22.13 3.02
N GLY A 81 16.64 -21.23 3.40
CA GLY A 81 15.75 -20.59 2.46
C GLY A 81 16.46 -19.81 1.36
N PRO A 82 17.42 -18.92 1.67
CA PRO A 82 18.19 -18.18 0.66
C PRO A 82 18.92 -19.09 -0.30
N GLU A 83 19.60 -20.13 0.19
CA GLU A 83 20.34 -21.09 -0.64
C GLU A 83 19.40 -21.90 -1.55
N THR A 84 18.23 -22.29 -1.03
CA THR A 84 17.19 -22.96 -1.82
C THR A 84 16.70 -22.09 -2.97
N ILE A 85 16.46 -20.80 -2.71
CA ILE A 85 16.07 -19.84 -3.75
C ILE A 85 17.15 -19.75 -4.83
N MET A 86 18.43 -19.60 -4.44
CA MET A 86 19.52 -19.49 -5.41
C MET A 86 19.68 -20.75 -6.26
N ALA A 87 19.58 -21.94 -5.65
CA ALA A 87 19.62 -23.21 -6.37
C ALA A 87 18.44 -23.35 -7.37
N ASN A 88 17.22 -22.95 -6.98
CA ASN A 88 16.05 -22.99 -7.84
C ASN A 88 16.18 -22.01 -9.02
N ILE A 89 16.70 -20.80 -8.79
CA ILE A 89 16.98 -19.80 -9.82
C ILE A 89 18.00 -20.32 -10.83
N GLU A 90 19.10 -20.90 -10.36
CA GLU A 90 20.13 -21.49 -11.21
C GLU A 90 19.57 -22.65 -12.05
N LYS A 91 18.86 -23.58 -11.42
CA LYS A 91 18.20 -24.71 -12.09
C LYS A 91 17.20 -24.25 -13.15
N ALA A 92 16.44 -23.18 -12.91
CA ALA A 92 15.48 -22.62 -13.85
C ALA A 92 16.15 -21.76 -14.94
N GLY A 93 17.43 -21.44 -14.81
CA GLY A 93 18.18 -20.56 -15.71
C GLY A 93 17.71 -19.11 -15.65
N ILE A 94 17.13 -18.67 -14.53
CA ILE A 94 16.68 -17.28 -14.34
C ILE A 94 17.92 -16.40 -14.09
N GLU A 95 18.12 -15.39 -14.91
CA GLU A 95 19.30 -14.52 -14.85
C GLU A 95 19.12 -13.28 -13.97
N ALA A 96 17.87 -12.82 -13.83
CA ALA A 96 17.50 -11.68 -13.00
C ALA A 96 16.05 -11.80 -12.51
N VAL A 97 15.70 -11.13 -11.40
CA VAL A 97 14.34 -11.11 -10.84
C VAL A 97 13.86 -9.66 -10.69
N ILE A 98 12.63 -9.42 -11.08
CA ILE A 98 11.89 -8.17 -10.76
C ILE A 98 10.94 -8.49 -9.61
N ALA A 99 11.15 -7.84 -8.46
CA ALA A 99 10.36 -8.02 -7.25
C ALA A 99 9.40 -6.85 -7.05
N ILE A 100 8.10 -7.12 -7.17
CA ILE A 100 7.02 -6.14 -6.96
C ILE A 100 6.54 -6.27 -5.52
N GLY A 101 6.72 -5.24 -4.67
CA GLY A 101 6.26 -5.34 -3.29
C GLY A 101 6.46 -4.09 -2.44
N GLY A 102 6.00 -4.20 -1.19
CA GLY A 102 6.25 -3.22 -0.14
C GLY A 102 7.59 -3.47 0.56
N ASP A 103 7.79 -2.81 1.72
CA ASP A 103 9.05 -2.85 2.47
C ASP A 103 9.52 -4.28 2.77
N ASP A 104 8.64 -5.16 3.23
CA ASP A 104 8.96 -6.56 3.54
C ASP A 104 9.54 -7.30 2.32
N THR A 105 8.87 -7.17 1.15
CA THR A 105 9.29 -7.83 -0.09
C THR A 105 10.60 -7.27 -0.62
N LEU A 106 10.77 -5.96 -0.55
CA LEU A 106 11.97 -5.26 -1.01
C LEU A 106 13.15 -5.48 -0.06
N SER A 107 12.89 -5.62 1.25
CA SER A 107 13.89 -6.00 2.24
C SER A 107 14.44 -7.40 1.99
N VAL A 108 13.59 -8.35 1.61
CA VAL A 108 14.05 -9.67 1.17
C VAL A 108 14.86 -9.55 -0.12
N ALA A 109 14.40 -8.77 -1.11
CA ALA A 109 15.16 -8.56 -2.37
C ALA A 109 16.55 -7.97 -2.11
N TYR A 110 16.66 -7.00 -1.20
CA TYR A 110 17.94 -6.42 -0.80
C TYR A 110 18.87 -7.46 -0.17
N LYS A 111 18.39 -8.19 0.84
CA LYS A 111 19.18 -9.22 1.53
C LYS A 111 19.58 -10.37 0.61
N MET A 112 18.72 -10.79 -0.31
CA MET A 112 19.02 -11.81 -1.32
C MET A 112 20.14 -11.36 -2.27
N GLY A 113 20.34 -10.05 -2.45
CA GLY A 113 21.49 -9.50 -3.19
C GLY A 113 22.83 -9.90 -2.59
N GLU A 114 22.92 -10.08 -1.26
CA GLU A 114 24.13 -10.55 -0.57
C GLU A 114 24.44 -12.02 -0.90
N PHE A 115 23.44 -12.80 -1.30
CA PHE A 115 23.56 -14.16 -1.82
C PHE A 115 23.80 -14.22 -3.33
N GLY A 116 23.93 -13.06 -3.99
CA GLY A 116 24.19 -12.96 -5.43
C GLY A 116 22.95 -12.85 -6.31
N LEU A 117 21.74 -12.72 -5.74
CA LEU A 117 20.53 -12.51 -6.53
C LEU A 117 20.56 -11.16 -7.26
N LYS A 118 20.51 -11.19 -8.58
CA LYS A 118 20.34 -10.00 -9.41
C LYS A 118 18.88 -9.58 -9.39
N CYS A 119 18.54 -8.57 -8.59
CA CYS A 119 17.15 -8.15 -8.37
C CYS A 119 16.95 -6.65 -8.61
N VAL A 120 15.79 -6.30 -9.18
CA VAL A 120 15.27 -4.94 -9.30
C VAL A 120 13.93 -4.86 -8.57
N GLY A 121 13.77 -3.86 -7.70
CA GLY A 121 12.55 -3.62 -6.94
C GLY A 121 11.56 -2.72 -7.67
N VAL A 122 10.25 -2.98 -7.44
CA VAL A 122 9.15 -2.12 -7.89
C VAL A 122 8.26 -1.80 -6.70
N PRO A 123 8.05 -0.51 -6.35
CA PRO A 123 7.35 -0.11 -5.14
C PRO A 123 5.86 -0.31 -5.26
N LYS A 124 5.30 -1.26 -4.51
CA LYS A 124 3.90 -1.60 -4.47
C LYS A 124 3.40 -1.61 -3.03
N THR A 125 2.59 -0.63 -2.67
CA THR A 125 1.80 -0.59 -1.44
C THR A 125 0.68 0.42 -1.58
N ILE A 126 -0.47 0.17 -0.96
CA ILE A 126 -1.53 1.17 -0.86
C ILE A 126 -1.22 2.23 0.21
N ASP A 127 -0.29 1.96 1.12
CA ASP A 127 -0.01 2.78 2.30
C ASP A 127 0.88 3.99 1.98
N ASN A 128 1.48 4.05 0.77
CA ASN A 128 2.42 5.09 0.31
C ASN A 128 3.59 5.36 1.29
N ASP A 129 4.00 4.34 2.03
CA ASP A 129 4.95 4.43 3.14
C ASP A 129 6.40 4.07 2.79
N LEU A 130 6.69 3.77 1.50
CA LEU A 130 8.04 3.46 1.03
C LEU A 130 8.88 4.72 0.83
N SER A 131 10.04 4.75 1.47
CA SER A 131 11.03 5.80 1.29
C SER A 131 11.59 5.80 -0.14
N GLY A 132 12.13 6.92 -0.58
CA GLY A 132 12.81 7.04 -1.88
C GLY A 132 11.91 7.26 -3.09
N THR A 133 10.58 7.20 -2.95
CA THR A 133 9.61 7.48 -4.01
C THR A 133 8.51 8.42 -3.52
N ASP A 134 8.02 9.29 -4.39
CA ASP A 134 6.92 10.21 -4.02
C ASP A 134 5.59 9.46 -3.95
N TYR A 135 5.35 8.53 -4.87
CA TYR A 135 4.15 7.70 -4.91
C TYR A 135 4.47 6.23 -5.11
N THR A 136 3.67 5.37 -4.49
CA THR A 136 3.57 3.94 -4.79
C THR A 136 2.28 3.68 -5.53
N PHE A 137 2.25 2.74 -6.50
CA PHE A 137 1.00 2.40 -7.15
C PHE A 137 0.10 1.55 -6.24
N GLY A 138 -1.20 1.71 -6.42
CA GLY A 138 -2.26 1.19 -5.56
C GLY A 138 -2.76 2.21 -4.54
N PHE A 139 -1.93 3.19 -4.18
CA PHE A 139 -2.27 4.23 -3.22
C PHE A 139 -3.39 5.16 -3.73
N ASN A 140 -3.26 5.68 -4.95
CA ASN A 140 -4.29 6.56 -5.52
C ASN A 140 -5.65 5.86 -5.64
N THR A 141 -5.66 4.57 -5.96
CA THR A 141 -6.90 3.77 -5.97
C THR A 141 -7.50 3.64 -4.57
N ALA A 142 -6.67 3.37 -3.55
CA ALA A 142 -7.14 3.27 -2.17
C ALA A 142 -7.72 4.61 -1.67
N VAL A 143 -7.07 5.73 -1.98
CA VAL A 143 -7.59 7.08 -1.69
C VAL A 143 -8.93 7.32 -2.40
N SER A 144 -9.04 6.98 -3.69
CA SER A 144 -10.27 7.14 -4.46
C SER A 144 -11.43 6.34 -3.88
N ILE A 145 -11.19 5.08 -3.45
CA ILE A 145 -12.21 4.24 -2.80
C ILE A 145 -12.65 4.86 -1.47
N ALA A 146 -11.71 5.35 -0.68
CA ALA A 146 -12.03 5.99 0.60
C ALA A 146 -12.80 7.31 0.39
N THR A 147 -12.43 8.12 -0.61
CA THR A 147 -13.16 9.35 -0.98
C THR A 147 -14.58 9.05 -1.45
N GLU A 148 -14.77 8.04 -2.32
CA GLU A 148 -16.12 7.61 -2.74
C GLU A 148 -16.97 7.14 -1.56
N ALA A 149 -16.37 6.45 -0.58
CA ALA A 149 -17.06 6.07 0.64
C ALA A 149 -17.50 7.30 1.45
N LEU A 150 -16.63 8.32 1.56
CA LEU A 150 -16.96 9.59 2.25
C LEU A 150 -18.11 10.32 1.58
N ASP A 151 -18.12 10.44 0.25
CA ASP A 151 -19.21 11.06 -0.51
C ASP A 151 -20.55 10.40 -0.21
N ARG A 152 -20.58 9.08 -0.07
CA ARG A 152 -21.77 8.33 0.30
C ARG A 152 -22.17 8.56 1.77
N LEU A 153 -21.19 8.65 2.67
CA LEU A 153 -21.42 8.87 4.10
C LEU A 153 -21.97 10.26 4.38
N HIS A 154 -21.59 11.29 3.64
CA HIS A 154 -22.11 12.65 3.81
C HIS A 154 -23.63 12.69 3.74
N THR A 155 -24.23 12.08 2.73
CA THR A 155 -25.69 12.12 2.53
C THR A 155 -26.47 11.42 3.64
N THR A 156 -25.95 10.28 4.12
CA THR A 156 -26.61 9.56 5.23
C THR A 156 -26.35 10.22 6.58
N ALA A 157 -25.15 10.80 6.80
CA ALA A 157 -24.82 11.55 8.00
C ALA A 157 -25.75 12.77 8.18
N GLU A 158 -25.95 13.55 7.11
CA GLU A 158 -26.84 14.71 7.09
C GLU A 158 -28.31 14.31 7.34
N THR A 159 -28.79 13.27 6.65
CA THR A 159 -30.18 12.80 6.77
C THR A 159 -30.51 12.36 8.20
N HIS A 160 -29.59 11.69 8.86
CA HIS A 160 -29.79 11.13 10.19
C HIS A 160 -29.22 11.98 11.33
N ARG A 161 -28.54 13.09 11.01
CA ARG A 161 -27.94 14.01 12.00
C ARG A 161 -26.96 13.29 12.95
N ARG A 162 -26.04 12.51 12.38
CA ARG A 162 -25.12 11.63 13.11
C ARG A 162 -23.66 12.04 12.91
N VAL A 163 -22.81 11.53 13.78
CA VAL A 163 -21.38 11.45 13.51
C VAL A 163 -21.10 10.15 12.76
N MET A 164 -20.50 10.25 11.59
CA MET A 164 -20.02 9.09 10.83
C MET A 164 -18.51 9.00 10.93
N ILE A 165 -17.98 7.84 11.29
CA ILE A 165 -16.55 7.56 11.36
C ILE A 165 -16.19 6.58 10.26
N LEU A 166 -15.22 6.95 9.41
CA LEU A 166 -14.64 6.08 8.42
C LEU A 166 -13.24 5.66 8.88
N GLU A 167 -13.06 4.37 9.19
CA GLU A 167 -11.75 3.78 9.46
C GLU A 167 -11.14 3.27 8.15
N VAL A 168 -9.91 3.72 7.84
CA VAL A 168 -9.17 3.37 6.63
C VAL A 168 -7.86 2.68 6.97
N MET A 169 -7.32 1.91 6.01
CA MET A 169 -6.01 1.29 6.10
C MET A 169 -4.90 2.36 6.05
N GLY A 170 -3.67 1.96 6.14
CA GLY A 170 -2.46 2.80 6.12
C GLY A 170 -1.41 2.31 7.10
N ARG A 171 -1.75 1.30 7.90
CA ARG A 171 -0.88 0.66 8.89
C ARG A 171 -0.30 1.67 9.87
N TYR A 172 0.95 2.07 9.70
CA TYR A 172 1.65 2.99 10.59
C TYR A 172 1.75 4.41 10.04
N THR A 173 1.07 4.70 8.92
CA THR A 173 1.06 6.02 8.29
C THR A 173 -0.35 6.46 7.96
N GLY A 174 -0.56 7.77 7.97
CA GLY A 174 -1.88 8.38 7.75
C GLY A 174 -2.14 8.85 6.33
N TRP A 175 -1.36 8.44 5.33
CA TRP A 175 -1.48 8.94 3.96
C TRP A 175 -2.87 8.79 3.37
N ILE A 176 -3.48 7.59 3.49
CA ILE A 176 -4.84 7.35 2.95
C ILE A 176 -5.86 8.20 3.70
N ALA A 177 -5.78 8.22 5.05
CA ALA A 177 -6.71 8.99 5.87
C ALA A 177 -6.63 10.50 5.56
N LEU A 178 -5.42 11.02 5.40
CA LEU A 178 -5.19 12.44 5.14
C LEU A 178 -5.68 12.85 3.76
N GLU A 179 -5.24 12.17 2.70
CA GLU A 179 -5.62 12.54 1.33
C GLU A 179 -7.12 12.29 1.07
N ALA A 180 -7.65 11.14 1.51
CA ALA A 180 -9.08 10.86 1.35
C ALA A 180 -9.96 11.78 2.21
N GLY A 181 -9.53 12.06 3.46
CA GLY A 181 -10.26 12.95 4.36
C GLY A 181 -10.30 14.39 3.85
N LEU A 182 -9.16 14.89 3.33
CA LEU A 182 -9.09 16.21 2.73
C LEU A 182 -9.94 16.30 1.45
N ALA A 183 -9.82 15.32 0.56
CA ALA A 183 -10.57 15.26 -0.70
C ALA A 183 -12.07 15.04 -0.48
N GLY A 184 -12.45 14.26 0.52
CA GLY A 184 -13.84 13.92 0.86
C GLY A 184 -14.49 14.87 1.87
N GLY A 185 -13.82 15.97 2.28
CA GLY A 185 -14.39 16.99 3.15
C GLY A 185 -14.68 16.48 4.58
N ALA A 186 -13.77 15.70 5.16
CA ALA A 186 -13.89 15.27 6.54
C ALA A 186 -13.71 16.44 7.52
N ASP A 187 -14.51 16.45 8.57
CA ASP A 187 -14.47 17.47 9.62
C ASP A 187 -13.36 17.23 10.65
N VAL A 188 -12.89 15.98 10.77
CA VAL A 188 -11.74 15.58 11.59
C VAL A 188 -10.98 14.46 10.89
N ILE A 189 -9.66 14.55 10.86
CA ILE A 189 -8.79 13.51 10.30
C ILE A 189 -7.76 13.11 11.36
N LEU A 190 -7.68 11.80 11.65
CA LEU A 190 -6.80 11.25 12.67
C LEU A 190 -5.77 10.30 12.04
N ILE A 191 -4.50 10.57 12.29
CA ILE A 191 -3.37 9.86 11.69
C ILE A 191 -2.39 9.32 12.75
N PRO A 192 -1.65 8.23 12.46
CA PRO A 192 -0.69 7.66 13.40
C PRO A 192 0.43 8.62 13.81
N GLU A 193 0.85 9.49 12.90
CA GLU A 193 1.95 10.44 13.09
C GLU A 193 1.64 11.53 14.14
N LYS A 194 0.34 11.75 14.41
CA LYS A 194 -0.13 12.74 15.39
C LYS A 194 -1.15 12.09 16.34
N PRO A 195 -0.71 11.60 17.51
CA PRO A 195 -1.61 11.03 18.51
C PRO A 195 -2.73 12.01 18.88
N PHE A 196 -3.97 11.54 18.88
CA PHE A 196 -5.14 12.38 19.07
C PHE A 196 -5.55 12.50 20.54
N ASP A 197 -6.18 13.62 20.85
CA ASP A 197 -6.90 13.87 22.09
C ASP A 197 -8.41 13.76 21.83
N ILE A 198 -9.08 12.88 22.55
CA ILE A 198 -10.52 12.65 22.33
C ILE A 198 -11.35 13.89 22.71
N ASP A 199 -10.89 14.69 23.69
CA ASP A 199 -11.60 15.90 24.07
C ASP A 199 -11.45 16.98 22.98
N GLU A 200 -10.29 17.08 22.31
CA GLU A 200 -10.08 17.94 21.14
C GLU A 200 -10.97 17.51 19.96
N VAL A 201 -11.08 16.21 19.70
CA VAL A 201 -11.99 15.66 18.66
C VAL A 201 -13.45 16.04 18.96
N CYS A 202 -13.89 15.85 20.20
CA CYS A 202 -15.25 16.22 20.61
C CYS A 202 -15.49 17.73 20.50
N GLU A 203 -14.48 18.56 20.76
CA GLU A 203 -14.58 20.01 20.63
C GLU A 203 -14.79 20.44 19.18
N TYR A 204 -14.05 19.88 18.21
CA TYR A 204 -14.31 20.14 16.78
C TYR A 204 -15.74 19.80 16.37
N ILE A 205 -16.25 18.64 16.79
CA ILE A 205 -17.61 18.21 16.51
C ILE A 205 -18.63 19.20 17.15
N ARG A 206 -18.42 19.62 18.40
CA ARG A 206 -19.29 20.56 19.12
C ARG A 206 -19.34 21.92 18.42
N GLN A 207 -18.19 22.50 18.08
CA GLN A 207 -18.08 23.78 17.37
C GLN A 207 -18.83 23.78 16.05
N ARG A 208 -18.75 22.65 15.30
CA ARG A 208 -19.50 22.47 14.07
C ARG A 208 -21.02 22.47 14.32
N HIS A 209 -21.48 21.76 15.34
CA HIS A 209 -22.90 21.71 15.70
C HIS A 209 -23.42 23.09 16.16
N GLU A 210 -22.65 23.84 16.92
CA GLU A 210 -22.98 25.21 17.35
C GLU A 210 -23.11 26.19 16.17
N ARG A 211 -22.36 25.95 15.08
CA ARG A 211 -22.52 26.72 13.82
C ARG A 211 -23.72 26.28 12.97
N GLY A 212 -24.58 25.42 13.51
CA GLY A 212 -25.82 24.97 12.86
C GLY A 212 -25.67 23.77 11.93
N ARG A 213 -24.50 23.12 11.90
CA ARG A 213 -24.31 21.86 11.20
C ARG A 213 -24.62 20.70 12.14
N ASN A 214 -25.52 19.84 11.76
CA ASN A 214 -26.09 18.80 12.61
C ASN A 214 -25.51 17.39 12.38
N PHE A 215 -24.44 17.26 11.62
CA PHE A 215 -23.70 16.01 11.38
C PHE A 215 -22.21 16.27 11.29
N SER A 216 -21.39 15.24 11.48
CA SER A 216 -19.94 15.33 11.31
C SER A 216 -19.37 14.05 10.69
N ILE A 217 -18.29 14.21 9.93
CA ILE A 217 -17.53 13.14 9.31
C ILE A 217 -16.14 13.08 9.92
N VAL A 218 -15.77 11.94 10.48
CA VAL A 218 -14.44 11.68 11.03
C VAL A 218 -13.76 10.60 10.19
N VAL A 219 -12.55 10.87 9.70
CA VAL A 219 -11.71 9.87 9.06
C VAL A 219 -10.58 9.49 10.01
N VAL A 220 -10.35 8.19 10.19
CA VAL A 220 -9.30 7.70 11.07
C VAL A 220 -8.49 6.60 10.39
N ALA A 221 -7.17 6.72 10.40
CA ALA A 221 -6.28 5.63 9.99
C ALA A 221 -6.27 4.52 11.05
N GLU A 222 -6.27 3.26 10.61
CA GLU A 222 -6.29 2.07 11.50
C GLU A 222 -5.17 2.05 12.55
N GLY A 223 -4.07 2.76 12.30
CA GLY A 223 -2.93 2.89 13.21
C GLY A 223 -2.92 4.16 14.06
N ALA A 224 -3.96 4.99 13.96
CA ALA A 224 -4.07 6.18 14.82
C ALA A 224 -4.25 5.77 16.28
N LYS A 225 -3.67 6.54 17.19
CA LYS A 225 -3.70 6.23 18.63
C LYS A 225 -3.94 7.47 19.47
N PRO A 226 -4.59 7.30 20.64
CA PRO A 226 -4.77 8.39 21.59
C PRO A 226 -3.44 8.82 22.22
N LYS A 227 -3.39 10.03 22.77
CA LYS A 227 -2.21 10.61 23.45
C LYS A 227 -1.73 9.81 24.67
N ASP A 228 -2.59 9.00 25.29
CA ASP A 228 -2.22 8.10 26.40
C ASP A 228 -1.32 6.92 25.95
N GLY A 229 -1.07 6.81 24.63
CA GLY A 229 -0.10 5.90 24.03
C GLY A 229 -0.58 4.45 23.88
N LYS A 230 -1.81 4.12 24.24
CA LYS A 230 -2.35 2.76 24.06
C LYS A 230 -2.66 2.50 22.58
N GLU A 231 -1.96 1.52 22.00
CA GLU A 231 -2.32 1.02 20.68
C GLU A 231 -3.66 0.27 20.74
N ILE A 232 -4.55 0.61 19.80
CA ILE A 232 -5.82 -0.09 19.64
C ILE A 232 -5.58 -1.15 18.58
N VAL A 233 -5.59 -2.42 19.00
CA VAL A 233 -5.29 -3.56 18.13
C VAL A 233 -6.50 -4.48 17.99
N TYR A 234 -6.75 -4.93 16.77
CA TYR A 234 -7.81 -5.91 16.51
C TYR A 234 -7.43 -7.31 16.99
N SER A 235 -6.14 -7.65 16.91
CA SER A 235 -5.61 -8.95 17.31
C SER A 235 -4.12 -8.82 17.63
N GLU A 236 -3.68 -9.50 18.69
CA GLU A 236 -2.27 -9.59 19.08
C GLU A 236 -1.46 -10.60 18.22
N SER A 237 -2.10 -11.25 17.25
CA SER A 237 -1.41 -12.17 16.34
C SER A 237 -0.40 -11.43 15.45
N ILE A 238 0.80 -11.98 15.34
CA ILE A 238 1.93 -11.41 14.62
C ILE A 238 2.18 -12.22 13.34
N ASP A 239 2.37 -11.55 12.20
CA ASP A 239 2.72 -12.22 10.94
C ASP A 239 4.21 -12.60 10.84
N GLU A 240 4.64 -13.25 9.72
CA GLU A 240 6.03 -13.69 9.52
C GLU A 240 7.05 -12.53 9.49
N PHE A 241 6.61 -11.30 9.31
CA PHE A 241 7.45 -10.12 9.33
C PHE A 241 7.40 -9.35 10.65
N GLY A 242 6.62 -9.81 11.63
CA GLY A 242 6.54 -9.20 12.96
C GLY A 242 5.48 -8.12 13.10
N HIS A 243 4.51 -8.06 12.19
CA HIS A 243 3.46 -7.05 12.21
C HIS A 243 2.22 -7.50 12.98
N ILE A 244 1.74 -6.61 13.85
CA ILE A 244 0.47 -6.76 14.58
C ILE A 244 -0.69 -6.36 13.65
N ARG A 245 -1.85 -6.96 13.87
CA ARG A 245 -3.08 -6.60 13.16
C ARG A 245 -3.75 -5.41 13.83
N LEU A 246 -3.57 -4.22 13.24
CA LEU A 246 -4.19 -2.97 13.68
C LEU A 246 -5.69 -2.94 13.32
N GLY A 247 -6.43 -2.00 13.93
CA GLY A 247 -7.84 -1.72 13.62
C GLY A 247 -8.72 -1.68 14.86
N GLY A 248 -9.95 -1.17 14.67
CA GLY A 248 -10.94 -1.00 15.74
C GLY A 248 -10.88 0.36 16.42
N VAL A 249 -10.00 1.25 16.00
CA VAL A 249 -9.90 2.62 16.53
C VAL A 249 -11.17 3.41 16.25
N GLY A 250 -11.83 3.17 15.12
CA GLY A 250 -13.13 3.77 14.80
C GLY A 250 -14.21 3.43 15.81
N TYR A 251 -14.27 2.18 16.27
CA TYR A 251 -15.23 1.77 17.30
C TYR A 251 -14.92 2.38 18.66
N TYR A 252 -13.64 2.48 19.02
CA TYR A 252 -13.22 3.19 20.22
C TYR A 252 -13.67 4.66 20.19
N LEU A 253 -13.38 5.36 19.10
CA LEU A 253 -13.80 6.75 18.88
C LEU A 253 -15.33 6.90 18.95
N GLY A 254 -16.06 6.03 18.26
CA GLY A 254 -17.52 6.07 18.25
C GLY A 254 -18.11 6.02 19.66
N LYS A 255 -17.65 5.07 20.47
CA LYS A 255 -18.08 4.92 21.86
C LYS A 255 -17.73 6.13 22.72
N GLU A 256 -16.53 6.68 22.57
CA GLU A 256 -16.10 7.83 23.36
C GLU A 256 -16.83 9.13 22.95
N ILE A 257 -17.11 9.34 21.66
CA ILE A 257 -17.86 10.48 21.15
C ILE A 257 -19.31 10.41 21.64
N GLU A 258 -20.00 9.27 21.50
CA GLU A 258 -21.39 9.11 21.99
C GLU A 258 -21.47 9.38 23.49
N LYS A 259 -20.52 8.85 24.28
CA LYS A 259 -20.47 9.05 25.73
C LYS A 259 -20.30 10.52 26.13
N ARG A 260 -19.50 11.30 25.40
CA ARG A 260 -19.16 12.70 25.75
C ARG A 260 -20.17 13.71 25.20
N LEU A 261 -20.69 13.46 24.00
CA LEU A 261 -21.55 14.43 23.29
C LEU A 261 -23.03 14.04 23.26
N GLY A 262 -23.37 12.78 23.53
CA GLY A 262 -24.75 12.29 23.42
C GLY A 262 -25.26 12.25 21.97
N ILE A 263 -24.36 12.31 20.97
CA ILE A 263 -24.70 12.29 19.55
C ILE A 263 -24.52 10.86 19.00
N GLU A 264 -25.55 10.35 18.34
CA GLU A 264 -25.50 9.04 17.72
C GLU A 264 -24.34 8.92 16.72
N THR A 265 -23.48 7.93 16.90
CA THR A 265 -22.28 7.72 16.08
C THR A 265 -22.34 6.37 15.36
N ARG A 266 -21.91 6.32 14.12
CA ARG A 266 -21.81 5.10 13.31
C ARG A 266 -20.43 4.96 12.74
N VAL A 267 -19.93 3.73 12.68
CA VAL A 267 -18.58 3.39 12.23
C VAL A 267 -18.66 2.53 10.99
N VAL A 268 -17.88 2.90 10.00
CA VAL A 268 -17.64 2.11 8.80
C VAL A 268 -16.14 1.81 8.73
N VAL A 269 -15.80 0.53 8.66
CA VAL A 269 -14.41 0.09 8.45
C VAL A 269 -14.28 -0.39 7.02
N LEU A 270 -13.53 0.33 6.19
CA LEU A 270 -13.34 -0.05 4.79
C LEU A 270 -12.52 -1.33 4.62
N GLY A 271 -11.51 -1.51 5.45
CA GLY A 271 -10.65 -2.69 5.40
C GLY A 271 -10.15 -2.99 3.99
N HIS A 272 -10.20 -4.27 3.61
CA HIS A 272 -9.65 -4.77 2.34
C HIS A 272 -10.36 -4.31 1.06
N LEU A 273 -11.50 -3.59 1.15
CA LEU A 273 -12.08 -2.93 -0.03
C LEU A 273 -11.06 -2.01 -0.71
N GLN A 274 -10.18 -1.39 0.06
CA GLN A 274 -9.12 -0.49 -0.41
C GLN A 274 -8.01 -1.21 -1.21
N ARG A 275 -7.92 -2.54 -1.13
CA ARG A 275 -6.91 -3.34 -1.84
C ARG A 275 -7.42 -3.91 -3.16
N GLY A 276 -8.74 -3.97 -3.34
CA GLY A 276 -9.38 -4.62 -4.47
C GLY A 276 -9.78 -3.66 -5.59
N GLY A 277 -10.40 -4.24 -6.59
CA GLY A 277 -10.98 -3.49 -7.70
C GLY A 277 -10.00 -3.06 -8.79
N SER A 278 -10.55 -2.37 -9.78
CA SER A 278 -9.76 -1.85 -10.92
C SER A 278 -8.89 -0.67 -10.50
N PRO A 279 -7.60 -0.64 -10.88
CA PRO A 279 -6.75 0.51 -10.61
C PRO A 279 -7.27 1.77 -11.33
N THR A 280 -7.14 2.93 -10.68
CA THR A 280 -7.38 4.23 -11.31
C THR A 280 -6.46 4.45 -12.52
N ALA A 281 -6.79 5.44 -13.35
CA ALA A 281 -5.93 5.82 -14.48
C ALA A 281 -4.51 6.20 -13.99
N PHE A 282 -4.40 6.90 -12.86
CA PHE A 282 -3.11 7.26 -12.27
C PHE A 282 -2.27 6.02 -11.95
N ASP A 283 -2.83 5.06 -11.21
CA ASP A 283 -2.12 3.84 -10.83
C ASP A 283 -1.77 2.95 -12.03
N ARG A 284 -2.64 2.87 -13.04
CA ARG A 284 -2.32 2.15 -14.30
C ARG A 284 -1.11 2.75 -15.00
N ILE A 285 -1.05 4.08 -15.12
CA ILE A 285 0.04 4.79 -15.78
C ILE A 285 1.33 4.66 -14.97
N LEU A 286 1.27 4.90 -13.65
CA LEU A 286 2.43 4.81 -12.77
C LEU A 286 3.02 3.39 -12.77
N ALA A 287 2.17 2.38 -12.58
CA ALA A 287 2.56 0.97 -12.60
C ALA A 287 3.16 0.56 -13.96
N THR A 288 2.59 1.02 -15.07
CA THR A 288 3.15 0.79 -16.41
C THR A 288 4.55 1.41 -16.56
N ARG A 289 4.72 2.66 -16.12
CA ARG A 289 6.02 3.35 -16.15
C ARG A 289 7.07 2.64 -15.29
N PHE A 290 6.68 2.17 -14.10
CA PHE A 290 7.55 1.41 -13.24
C PHE A 290 7.96 0.07 -13.86
N GLY A 291 7.02 -0.67 -14.46
CA GLY A 291 7.33 -1.93 -15.14
C GLY A 291 8.31 -1.77 -16.30
N ILE A 292 8.10 -0.73 -17.13
CA ILE A 292 9.02 -0.37 -18.21
C ILE A 292 10.42 -0.06 -17.67
N ALA A 293 10.50 0.79 -16.65
CA ALA A 293 11.79 1.18 -16.06
C ALA A 293 12.48 0.01 -15.37
N ALA A 294 11.74 -0.89 -14.73
CA ALA A 294 12.30 -2.06 -14.06
C ALA A 294 13.03 -3.01 -15.03
N ILE A 295 12.41 -3.34 -16.15
CA ILE A 295 13.06 -4.19 -17.17
C ILE A 295 14.26 -3.46 -17.82
N ASP A 296 14.18 -2.12 -17.99
CA ASP A 296 15.30 -1.33 -18.45
C ASP A 296 16.49 -1.36 -17.48
N LEU A 297 16.25 -1.34 -16.17
CA LEU A 297 17.29 -1.47 -15.15
C LEU A 297 17.94 -2.85 -15.18
N VAL A 298 17.18 -3.92 -15.43
CA VAL A 298 17.72 -5.27 -15.63
C VAL A 298 18.73 -5.28 -16.78
N HIS A 299 18.36 -4.74 -17.94
CA HIS A 299 19.24 -4.67 -19.12
C HIS A 299 20.42 -3.72 -18.96
N LYS A 300 20.31 -2.71 -18.10
CA LYS A 300 21.42 -1.83 -17.72
C LYS A 300 22.34 -2.44 -16.66
N GLY A 301 22.04 -3.64 -16.15
CA GLY A 301 22.79 -4.28 -15.07
C GLY A 301 22.69 -3.54 -13.73
N ARG A 302 21.69 -2.69 -13.54
CA ARG A 302 21.46 -1.92 -12.31
C ARG A 302 20.67 -2.71 -11.28
N PHE A 303 21.27 -3.76 -10.77
CA PHE A 303 20.70 -4.59 -9.71
C PHE A 303 20.86 -3.95 -8.33
N GLY A 304 20.05 -4.40 -7.35
CA GLY A 304 20.02 -3.82 -6.01
C GLY A 304 19.38 -2.42 -5.97
N HIS A 305 18.62 -2.05 -7.01
CA HIS A 305 17.89 -0.78 -7.10
C HIS A 305 16.39 -1.01 -7.18
N MET A 306 15.63 -0.01 -6.75
CA MET A 306 14.19 0.11 -6.92
C MET A 306 13.89 1.23 -7.92
N VAL A 307 12.93 1.02 -8.81
CA VAL A 307 12.35 2.11 -9.60
C VAL A 307 11.57 3.04 -8.68
N ALA A 308 11.59 4.33 -8.94
CA ALA A 308 10.92 5.33 -8.12
C ALA A 308 10.39 6.48 -9.00
N ILE A 309 9.47 7.27 -8.46
CA ILE A 309 9.04 8.53 -9.07
C ILE A 309 9.47 9.71 -8.21
N LYS A 310 10.02 10.76 -8.84
CA LYS A 310 10.35 12.06 -8.25
C LYS A 310 9.74 13.16 -9.12
N GLY A 311 8.76 13.86 -8.59
CA GLY A 311 7.89 14.72 -9.40
C GLY A 311 7.29 13.93 -10.56
N ASN A 312 7.61 14.30 -11.80
CA ASN A 312 7.13 13.58 -12.99
C ASN A 312 8.16 12.60 -13.61
N HIS A 313 9.32 12.40 -12.99
CA HIS A 313 10.41 11.61 -13.56
C HIS A 313 10.52 10.25 -12.89
N ILE A 314 10.67 9.20 -13.70
CA ILE A 314 11.04 7.88 -13.19
C ILE A 314 12.56 7.88 -13.00
N VAL A 315 12.96 7.52 -11.79
CA VAL A 315 14.35 7.41 -11.37
C VAL A 315 14.61 6.02 -10.79
N SER A 316 15.84 5.72 -10.42
CA SER A 316 16.18 4.52 -9.64
C SER A 316 16.89 4.91 -8.36
N VAL A 317 16.56 4.23 -7.26
CA VAL A 317 17.18 4.42 -5.94
C VAL A 317 17.74 3.10 -5.45
N PRO A 318 18.89 3.08 -4.76
CA PRO A 318 19.43 1.86 -4.18
C PRO A 318 18.49 1.29 -3.12
N LEU A 319 18.24 -0.02 -3.12
CA LEU A 319 17.38 -0.68 -2.14
C LEU A 319 17.86 -0.43 -0.69
N LYS A 320 19.15 -0.38 -0.45
CA LYS A 320 19.74 -0.05 0.87
C LYS A 320 19.28 1.29 1.44
N ASP A 321 18.90 2.22 0.58
CA ASP A 321 18.44 3.57 0.98
C ASP A 321 16.93 3.62 1.22
N VAL A 322 16.21 2.56 0.86
CA VAL A 322 14.75 2.44 0.94
C VAL A 322 14.33 1.54 2.10
N VAL A 323 14.89 0.32 2.16
CA VAL A 323 14.44 -0.72 3.09
C VAL A 323 14.62 -0.33 4.54
N GLY A 324 13.63 -0.64 5.37
CA GLY A 324 13.61 -0.30 6.79
C GLY A 324 13.42 1.19 7.08
N LYS A 325 13.17 2.01 6.07
CA LYS A 325 12.89 3.45 6.22
C LYS A 325 11.46 3.74 5.81
N ARG A 326 10.67 4.21 6.75
CA ARG A 326 9.27 4.54 6.51
C ARG A 326 9.13 6.01 6.07
N LYS A 327 8.35 6.24 5.01
CA LYS A 327 7.92 7.57 4.58
C LYS A 327 6.62 7.92 5.32
N THR A 328 6.70 8.83 6.27
CA THR A 328 5.56 9.36 7.02
C THR A 328 4.86 10.48 6.28
N VAL A 329 3.65 10.81 6.71
CA VAL A 329 2.87 11.95 6.21
C VAL A 329 3.64 13.25 6.41
N ASP A 330 3.56 14.13 5.40
CA ASP A 330 3.99 15.50 5.54
C ASP A 330 3.03 16.27 6.47
N LEU A 331 3.56 16.71 7.60
CA LEU A 331 2.76 17.44 8.59
C LEU A 331 2.29 18.81 8.08
N GLU A 332 2.95 19.42 7.08
CA GLU A 332 2.43 20.64 6.44
C GLU A 332 1.09 20.37 5.75
N LEU A 333 0.96 19.23 5.05
CA LEU A 333 -0.31 18.83 4.44
C LEU A 333 -1.39 18.55 5.52
N TYR A 334 -0.99 17.99 6.66
CA TYR A 334 -1.91 17.80 7.78
C TYR A 334 -2.39 19.15 8.36
N GLU A 335 -1.53 20.14 8.51
CA GLU A 335 -1.93 21.48 8.98
C GLU A 335 -2.85 22.20 7.98
N ILE A 336 -2.68 21.95 6.66
CA ILE A 336 -3.65 22.41 5.64
C ILE A 336 -5.01 21.76 5.86
N ALA A 337 -5.06 20.45 6.09
CA ALA A 337 -6.32 19.76 6.37
C ALA A 337 -7.00 20.26 7.66
N LYS A 338 -6.20 20.58 8.68
CA LYS A 338 -6.69 21.07 9.97
C LYS A 338 -7.43 22.42 9.89
N VAL A 339 -7.19 23.22 8.86
CA VAL A 339 -7.95 24.48 8.60
C VAL A 339 -9.45 24.21 8.45
N PHE A 340 -9.82 23.01 8.05
CA PHE A 340 -11.22 22.60 7.80
C PHE A 340 -11.85 21.82 8.98
N PHE A 341 -11.11 21.64 10.08
CA PHE A 341 -11.65 20.91 11.23
C PHE A 341 -12.65 21.77 12.00
N GLY A 342 -13.78 21.12 12.37
CA GLY A 342 -14.86 21.72 13.14
C GLY A 342 -15.92 22.48 12.35
#